data_2790e3a3147db26a226802727cef6477
#
_entry.id   2790e3a3147db26a226802727cef6477
#
_cell.length_a   1.000
_cell.length_b   1.000
_cell.length_c   1.000
_cell.angle_alpha   90.00
_cell.angle_beta   90.00
_cell.angle_gamma   90.00
#
_symmetry.space_group_name_H-M   'P 1'
#
loop_
_entity.id
_entity.type
_entity.pdbx_description
1 polymer ?
#
loop_
_entity_poly.entity_id
_entity_poly.type
_entity_poly.pdbx_seq_one_letter_code
_entity_poly.pdbx_strand_id
1 'polypeptide(L)'
;MLAFKDSLNKRLKDKNFRKEYEDIQPEMDIIRAIIKARKEQQITQAELSARTGINQGDISKLERGTRNPSLRMLKKLASGLGMQLKIEFLPKTTVTN
;
A
#
# COMPACT_ATOMS: atom_id res chain seq x y z
N MET A 1 -1.75 -21.55 -8.84
CA MET A 1 -1.44 -20.15 -8.90
C MET A 1 -1.47 -19.55 -10.28
N LEU A 2 -1.19 -20.35 -11.28
CA LEU A 2 -1.36 -19.92 -12.66
C LEU A 2 -2.80 -19.49 -12.94
N ALA A 3 -3.76 -20.19 -12.32
CA ALA A 3 -5.17 -19.88 -12.52
C ALA A 3 -5.54 -18.48 -12.06
N PHE A 4 -4.95 -18.00 -10.96
CA PHE A 4 -5.22 -16.65 -10.48
C PHE A 4 -4.70 -15.60 -11.46
N LYS A 5 -3.46 -15.76 -11.92
CA LYS A 5 -2.88 -14.81 -12.88
C LYS A 5 -3.63 -14.79 -14.20
N ASP A 6 -4.04 -15.95 -14.68
CA ASP A 6 -4.80 -16.04 -15.91
C ASP A 6 -6.15 -15.35 -15.78
N SER A 7 -6.82 -15.57 -14.64
CA SER A 7 -8.10 -14.92 -14.37
C SER A 7 -7.96 -13.41 -14.29
N LEU A 8 -6.92 -12.94 -13.60
CA LEU A 8 -6.66 -11.52 -13.48
C LEU A 8 -6.34 -10.91 -14.84
N ASN A 9 -5.52 -11.56 -15.64
CA ASN A 9 -5.18 -11.07 -16.97
C ASN A 9 -6.41 -10.95 -17.87
N LYS A 10 -7.34 -11.90 -17.78
CA LYS A 10 -8.59 -11.83 -18.52
C LYS A 10 -9.42 -10.64 -18.07
N ARG A 11 -9.51 -10.41 -16.77
CA ARG A 11 -10.27 -9.29 -16.22
C ARG A 11 -9.67 -7.95 -16.59
N LEU A 12 -8.35 -7.87 -16.67
CA LEU A 12 -7.67 -6.64 -17.04
C LEU A 12 -7.91 -6.22 -18.49
N LYS A 13 -8.45 -7.12 -19.31
CA LYS A 13 -8.86 -6.78 -20.67
C LYS A 13 -10.20 -6.04 -20.68
N ASP A 14 -11.00 -6.17 -19.63
CA ASP A 14 -12.22 -5.39 -19.47
C ASP A 14 -11.84 -3.99 -19.05
N LYS A 15 -12.23 -2.98 -19.81
CA LYS A 15 -11.87 -1.59 -19.53
C LYS A 15 -12.34 -1.09 -18.17
N ASN A 16 -13.56 -1.49 -17.78
CA ASN A 16 -14.10 -1.03 -16.50
C ASN A 16 -13.36 -1.66 -15.33
N PHE A 17 -13.12 -2.96 -15.39
CA PHE A 17 -12.37 -3.66 -14.35
C PHE A 17 -10.94 -3.13 -14.28
N ARG A 18 -10.31 -2.92 -15.44
CA ARG A 18 -8.93 -2.42 -15.50
C ARG A 18 -8.82 -1.05 -14.87
N LYS A 19 -9.76 -0.16 -15.12
CA LYS A 19 -9.76 1.16 -14.51
C LYS A 19 -9.87 1.06 -12.99
N GLU A 20 -10.80 0.25 -12.50
CA GLU A 20 -10.97 0.06 -11.06
C GLU A 20 -9.71 -0.53 -10.43
N TYR A 21 -9.09 -1.50 -11.10
CA TYR A 21 -7.87 -2.13 -10.63
C TYR A 21 -6.74 -1.09 -10.53
N GLU A 22 -6.57 -0.26 -11.56
CA GLU A 22 -5.53 0.77 -11.57
C GLU A 22 -5.79 1.85 -10.52
N ASP A 23 -7.05 2.18 -10.26
CA ASP A 23 -7.40 3.19 -9.27
C ASP A 23 -7.03 2.77 -7.84
N ILE A 24 -7.06 1.49 -7.53
CA ILE A 24 -6.73 1.01 -6.18
C ILE A 24 -5.25 0.66 -6.00
N GLN A 25 -4.45 0.66 -7.09
CA GLN A 25 -3.04 0.30 -6.98
C GLN A 25 -2.24 1.19 -6.03
N PRO A 26 -2.41 2.52 -6.05
CA PRO A 26 -1.67 3.35 -5.10
C PRO A 26 -1.94 2.99 -3.64
N GLU A 27 -3.19 2.66 -3.31
CA GLU A 27 -3.54 2.24 -1.96
C GLU A 27 -2.89 0.90 -1.61
N MET A 28 -2.89 -0.03 -2.55
CA MET A 28 -2.25 -1.33 -2.36
C MET A 28 -0.74 -1.17 -2.21
N ASP A 29 -0.14 -0.28 -2.97
CA ASP A 29 1.30 -0.02 -2.89
C ASP A 29 1.69 0.51 -1.51
N ILE A 30 0.88 1.41 -0.96
CA ILE A 30 1.10 1.95 0.38
C ILE A 30 1.04 0.84 1.43
N ILE A 31 0.01 0.01 1.36
CA ILE A 31 -0.17 -1.09 2.31
C ILE A 31 1.02 -2.04 2.25
N ARG A 32 1.42 -2.44 1.06
CA ARG A 32 2.55 -3.35 0.88
C ARG A 32 3.86 -2.74 1.39
N ALA A 33 4.06 -1.45 1.16
CA ALA A 33 5.27 -0.78 1.61
C ALA A 33 5.36 -0.76 3.13
N ILE A 34 4.26 -0.48 3.81
CA ILE A 34 4.21 -0.46 5.27
C ILE A 34 4.49 -1.84 5.83
N ILE A 35 3.81 -2.86 5.32
CA ILE A 35 3.97 -4.23 5.79
C ILE A 35 5.38 -4.72 5.55
N LYS A 36 5.91 -4.47 4.35
CA LYS A 36 7.26 -4.89 3.98
C LYS A 36 8.31 -4.27 4.89
N ALA A 37 8.24 -2.95 5.08
CA ALA A 37 9.21 -2.24 5.91
C ALA A 37 9.16 -2.73 7.35
N ARG A 38 7.95 -2.93 7.88
CA ARG A 38 7.79 -3.41 9.25
C ARG A 38 8.36 -4.81 9.43
N LYS A 39 8.03 -5.73 8.51
CA LYS A 39 8.47 -7.12 8.62
C LYS A 39 9.97 -7.27 8.40
N GLU A 40 10.53 -6.52 7.47
CA GLU A 40 11.98 -6.55 7.23
C GLU A 40 12.77 -6.12 8.46
N GLN A 41 12.21 -5.20 9.24
CA GLN A 41 12.82 -4.75 10.48
C GLN A 41 12.42 -5.62 11.67
N GLN A 42 11.60 -6.63 11.46
CA GLN A 42 11.14 -7.53 12.52
C GLN A 42 10.43 -6.78 13.64
N ILE A 43 9.65 -5.77 13.27
CA ILE A 43 8.88 -4.96 14.22
C ILE A 43 7.42 -5.40 14.19
N THR A 44 6.83 -5.58 15.36
CA THR A 44 5.40 -5.89 15.46
C THR A 44 4.57 -4.63 15.23
N GLN A 45 3.27 -4.82 14.99
CA GLN A 45 2.35 -3.68 14.91
C GLN A 45 2.34 -2.88 16.22
N ALA A 46 2.44 -3.59 17.36
CA ALA A 46 2.48 -2.95 18.67
C ALA A 46 3.73 -2.07 18.81
N GLU A 47 4.88 -2.58 18.38
CA GLU A 47 6.12 -1.81 18.42
C GLU A 47 6.06 -0.59 17.53
N LEU A 48 5.50 -0.74 16.33
CA LEU A 48 5.34 0.39 15.42
C LEU A 48 4.39 1.43 16.01
N SER A 49 3.32 0.97 16.66
CA SER A 49 2.40 1.86 17.37
C SER A 49 3.14 2.67 18.44
N ALA A 50 3.97 1.99 19.24
CA ALA A 50 4.73 2.66 20.28
C ALA A 50 5.70 3.71 19.71
N ARG A 51 6.35 3.40 18.60
CA ARG A 51 7.31 4.31 17.98
C ARG A 51 6.66 5.53 17.34
N THR A 52 5.46 5.36 16.81
CA THR A 52 4.81 6.40 16.01
C THR A 52 3.78 7.20 16.77
N GLY A 53 3.28 6.66 17.88
CA GLY A 53 2.14 7.23 18.57
C GLY A 53 0.81 6.96 17.89
N ILE A 54 0.82 6.19 16.80
CA ILE A 54 -0.41 5.80 16.12
C ILE A 54 -1.00 4.60 16.83
N ASN A 55 -2.31 4.62 17.04
CA ASN A 55 -3.02 3.52 17.68
C ASN A 55 -2.79 2.22 16.90
N GLN A 56 -2.52 1.13 17.62
CA GLN A 56 -2.26 -0.16 16.97
C GLN A 56 -3.44 -0.62 16.12
N GLY A 57 -4.66 -0.37 16.58
CA GLY A 57 -5.85 -0.69 15.80
C GLY A 57 -5.89 0.02 14.46
N ASP A 58 -5.41 1.26 14.42
CA ASP A 58 -5.34 2.02 13.18
C ASP A 58 -4.28 1.46 12.24
N ILE A 59 -3.13 1.06 12.78
CA ILE A 59 -2.09 0.40 11.97
C ILE A 59 -2.64 -0.90 11.39
N SER A 60 -3.34 -1.68 12.21
CA SER A 60 -3.96 -2.92 11.75
C SER A 60 -4.97 -2.67 10.63
N LYS A 61 -5.80 -1.63 10.77
CA LYS A 61 -6.77 -1.26 9.74
C LYS A 61 -6.10 -0.84 8.45
N LEU A 62 -4.99 -0.09 8.54
CA LEU A 62 -4.21 0.28 7.37
C LEU A 62 -3.70 -0.95 6.65
N GLU A 63 -3.12 -1.88 7.38
CA GLU A 63 -2.53 -3.08 6.78
C GLU A 63 -3.58 -4.00 6.18
N ARG A 64 -4.82 -3.93 6.68
CA ARG A 64 -5.93 -4.69 6.10
C ARG A 64 -6.66 -3.96 4.98
N GLY A 65 -6.27 -2.72 4.71
CA GLY A 65 -6.89 -1.95 3.64
C GLY A 65 -8.24 -1.36 3.99
N THR A 66 -8.59 -1.30 5.29
CA THR A 66 -9.89 -0.77 5.72
C THR A 66 -9.82 0.67 6.18
N ARG A 67 -8.67 1.30 6.06
CA ARG A 67 -8.48 2.70 6.41
C ARG A 67 -7.47 3.33 5.47
N ASN A 68 -7.78 4.53 4.99
CA ASN A 68 -6.85 5.28 4.15
C ASN A 68 -5.95 6.13 5.04
N PRO A 69 -4.63 6.10 4.83
CA PRO A 69 -3.73 6.92 5.62
C PRO A 69 -3.75 8.38 5.15
N SER A 70 -3.62 9.29 6.12
CA SER A 70 -3.36 10.67 5.78
C SER A 70 -1.87 10.85 5.50
N LEU A 71 -1.51 11.96 4.87
CA LEU A 71 -0.10 12.27 4.66
C LEU A 71 0.64 12.35 5.99
N ARG A 72 0.01 12.94 7.00
CA ARG A 72 0.60 13.03 8.34
C ARG A 72 0.90 11.65 8.90
N MET A 73 -0.04 10.71 8.74
CA MET A 73 0.13 9.36 9.22
C MET A 73 1.27 8.66 8.49
N LEU A 74 1.36 8.83 7.17
CA LEU A 74 2.45 8.26 6.39
C LEU A 74 3.81 8.78 6.83
N LYS A 75 3.89 10.07 7.14
CA LYS A 75 5.13 10.67 7.65
C LYS A 75 5.52 10.10 9.00
N LYS A 76 4.55 9.89 9.88
CA LYS A 76 4.81 9.27 11.20
C LYS A 76 5.28 7.84 11.04
N LEU A 77 4.65 7.07 10.15
CA LEU A 77 5.05 5.70 9.90
C LEU A 77 6.47 5.62 9.37
N ALA A 78 6.79 6.45 8.40
CA ALA A 78 8.15 6.49 7.84
C ALA A 78 9.17 6.82 8.93
N SER A 79 8.88 7.82 9.76
CA SER A 79 9.77 8.20 10.86
C SER A 79 9.95 7.06 11.85
N GLY A 80 8.86 6.40 12.23
CA GLY A 80 8.93 5.28 13.17
C GLY A 80 9.66 4.06 12.63
N LEU A 81 9.72 3.94 11.30
CA LEU A 81 10.47 2.88 10.62
C LEU A 81 11.90 3.31 10.31
N GLY A 82 12.28 4.53 10.67
CA GLY A 82 13.61 5.06 10.34
C GLY A 82 13.82 5.24 8.86
N MET A 83 12.75 5.50 8.12
CA MET A 83 12.77 5.60 6.67
C MET A 83 12.29 6.95 6.20
N GLN A 84 12.64 7.30 4.98
CA GLN A 84 12.19 8.52 4.35
C GLN A 84 10.96 8.24 3.49
N LEU A 85 9.93 9.07 3.63
CA LEU A 85 8.76 8.97 2.78
C LEU A 85 9.04 9.68 1.46
N LYS A 86 8.82 8.98 0.36
CA LYS A 86 8.95 9.54 -0.97
C LYS A 86 7.65 9.28 -1.74
N ILE A 87 7.11 10.32 -2.35
CA ILE A 87 5.90 10.22 -3.15
C ILE A 87 6.22 10.76 -4.54
N GLU A 88 5.84 10.02 -5.54
CA GLU A 88 6.08 10.40 -6.92
C GLU A 88 4.82 10.29 -7.76
N PHE A 89 4.66 11.21 -8.68
CA PHE A 89 3.69 11.08 -9.75
C PHE A 89 4.42 10.58 -10.97
N LEU A 90 4.03 9.41 -11.43
CA LEU A 90 4.66 8.81 -12.61
C LEU A 90 3.77 9.02 -13.82
N PRO A 91 4.36 9.33 -14.99
CA PRO A 91 3.56 9.45 -16.20
C PRO A 91 2.89 8.11 -16.49
N LYS A 92 1.66 8.17 -16.94
CA LYS A 92 0.99 6.94 -17.36
C LYS A 92 1.70 6.39 -18.59
N THR A 93 1.95 5.09 -18.56
CA THR A 93 2.46 4.42 -19.73
C THR A 93 1.31 4.33 -20.71
N THR A 94 1.25 5.23 -21.62
CA THR A 94 0.25 5.12 -22.66
C THR A 94 0.77 4.14 -23.68
N VAL A 95 0.20 3.00 -23.63
CA VAL A 95 0.34 2.14 -24.74
C VAL A 95 -0.58 2.67 -25.77
N THR A 96 -0.13 3.61 -26.44
CA THR A 96 -0.91 4.03 -27.52
C THR A 96 -0.70 3.11 -28.61
N ASN A 97 -1.58 2.68 -29.00
CA ASN A 97 -1.54 2.11 -30.23
C ASN A 97 -2.61 2.31 -31.05
#